data_d38cbb1333b5f4ff85d0435945a50a11
#
_entry.id   d38cbb1333b5f4ff85d0435945a50a11
#
_cell.length_a   1.000
_cell.length_b   1.000
_cell.length_c   1.000
_cell.angle_alpha   90.00
_cell.angle_beta   90.00
_cell.angle_gamma   90.00
#
_symmetry.space_group_name_H-M   'P 1'
#
loop_
_entity.id
_entity.type
_entity.pdbx_description
1 polymer ?
#
loop_
_entity_poly.entity_id
_entity_poly.type
_entity_poly.pdbx_seq_one_letter_code
_entity_poly.pdbx_strand_id
1 'polypeptide(L)'
;MTETLALSLNLRQMLDIAGVTLVADLSGTLYWDEQSLLVVSDLHLEKGSSFAARGVLLPPYDTVATLSRLAAVIARYDPQVVIALGDSFHDRDAPGRLSVADRKAIAALQERRDWIWISGNHDSTLPRELGGVVASEVVMGPIGFRHQPTGAFGEIAGHLHPKARIAMRGRAMERRCFAADGERAVMPAFGAYTGGLSIRADAFAKIFPSAGFIAHVLGDNRLHSIAAERCY
;
A
#
# COMPACT_ATOMS: atom_id res chain seq x y z
N MET A 1 -14.52 -27.46 2.46
CA MET A 1 -13.17 -27.03 2.92
C MET A 1 -12.18 -26.81 1.79
N THR A 2 -12.16 -27.60 0.71
CA THR A 2 -11.21 -27.49 -0.40
C THR A 2 -11.38 -26.24 -1.29
N GLU A 3 -12.60 -25.80 -1.55
CA GLU A 3 -12.87 -24.64 -2.41
C GLU A 3 -12.49 -23.29 -1.78
N THR A 4 -12.72 -23.16 -0.46
CA THR A 4 -12.34 -21.96 0.30
C THR A 4 -10.81 -21.82 0.41
N LEU A 5 -10.07 -22.92 0.52
CA LEU A 5 -8.60 -22.91 0.51
C LEU A 5 -8.04 -22.53 -0.87
N ALA A 6 -8.61 -23.07 -1.95
CA ALA A 6 -8.18 -22.76 -3.32
C ALA A 6 -8.46 -21.30 -3.70
N LEU A 7 -9.59 -20.74 -3.27
CA LEU A 7 -9.90 -19.32 -3.44
C LEU A 7 -8.91 -18.41 -2.64
N SER A 8 -8.51 -18.84 -1.45
CA SER A 8 -7.56 -18.09 -0.63
C SER A 8 -6.14 -18.08 -1.22
N LEU A 9 -5.71 -19.14 -1.89
CA LEU A 9 -4.41 -19.25 -2.55
C LEU A 9 -4.30 -18.33 -3.80
N ASN A 10 -5.41 -18.08 -4.50
CA ASN A 10 -5.44 -17.19 -5.65
C ASN A 10 -5.31 -15.70 -5.30
N LEU A 11 -5.60 -15.32 -4.04
CA LEU A 11 -5.55 -13.93 -3.59
C LEU A 11 -4.16 -13.48 -3.14
N ARG A 12 -3.17 -14.38 -3.12
CA ARG A 12 -1.84 -14.18 -2.54
C ARG A 12 -0.76 -14.63 -3.48
N GLN A 13 0.37 -13.96 -3.42
CA GLN A 13 1.58 -14.33 -4.13
C GLN A 13 2.80 -14.10 -3.24
N MET A 14 3.74 -15.04 -3.24
CA MET A 14 5.01 -14.87 -2.52
C MET A 14 5.90 -13.92 -3.30
N LEU A 15 6.51 -12.98 -2.58
CA LEU A 15 7.56 -12.07 -3.05
C LEU A 15 8.79 -12.25 -2.17
N ASP A 16 9.92 -12.53 -2.79
CA ASP A 16 11.19 -12.54 -2.08
C ASP A 16 11.87 -11.18 -2.25
N ILE A 17 12.15 -10.50 -1.14
CA ILE A 17 12.84 -9.21 -1.11
C ILE A 17 14.02 -9.32 -0.14
N ALA A 18 15.24 -9.12 -0.64
CA ALA A 18 16.47 -9.18 0.16
C ALA A 18 16.59 -10.46 1.01
N GLY A 19 16.12 -11.59 0.49
CA GLY A 19 16.14 -12.89 1.17
C GLY A 19 15.00 -13.10 2.17
N VAL A 20 14.04 -12.18 2.25
CA VAL A 20 12.83 -12.31 3.06
C VAL A 20 11.63 -12.65 2.17
N THR A 21 10.92 -13.71 2.52
CA THR A 21 9.69 -14.08 1.82
C THR A 21 8.48 -13.36 2.41
N LEU A 22 7.81 -12.58 1.59
CA LEU A 22 6.63 -11.77 1.92
C LEU A 22 5.42 -12.25 1.12
N VAL A 23 4.24 -12.06 1.66
CA VAL A 23 2.96 -12.34 0.98
C VAL A 23 2.41 -11.05 0.39
N ALA A 24 2.41 -10.91 -0.94
CA ALA A 24 1.66 -9.88 -1.63
C ALA A 24 0.18 -10.30 -1.71
N ASP A 25 -0.69 -9.50 -1.13
CA ASP A 25 -2.14 -9.73 -1.13
C ASP A 25 -2.82 -8.92 -2.25
N LEU A 26 -3.86 -9.48 -2.83
CA LEU A 26 -4.65 -8.84 -3.89
C LEU A 26 -5.28 -7.51 -3.46
N SER A 27 -5.40 -7.26 -2.15
CA SER A 27 -5.82 -5.95 -1.62
C SER A 27 -4.81 -4.84 -1.89
N GLY A 28 -3.54 -5.20 -2.14
CA GLY A 28 -2.42 -4.27 -2.29
C GLY A 28 -1.59 -4.10 -1.00
N THR A 29 -1.73 -5.01 -0.04
CA THR A 29 -0.91 -5.06 1.19
C THR A 29 0.18 -6.11 1.06
N LEU A 30 1.27 -5.96 1.84
CA LEU A 30 2.27 -7.00 2.07
C LEU A 30 2.11 -7.56 3.49
N TYR A 31 2.28 -8.86 3.64
CA TYR A 31 2.30 -9.51 4.95
C TYR A 31 3.59 -10.31 5.12
N TRP A 32 4.26 -10.09 6.24
CA TRP A 32 5.45 -10.84 6.65
C TRP A 32 5.06 -11.76 7.80
N ASP A 33 4.90 -13.04 7.50
CA ASP A 33 4.36 -14.03 8.42
C ASP A 33 5.25 -14.20 9.67
N GLU A 34 6.56 -14.32 9.48
CA GLU A 34 7.54 -14.52 10.58
C GLU A 34 7.54 -13.37 11.61
N GLN A 35 7.19 -12.15 11.18
CA GLN A 35 7.11 -10.97 12.03
C GLN A 35 5.68 -10.61 12.42
N SER A 36 4.69 -11.38 11.96
CA SER A 36 3.27 -11.02 12.10
C SER A 36 2.99 -9.56 11.73
N LEU A 37 3.64 -9.08 10.66
CA LEU A 37 3.65 -7.70 10.21
C LEU A 37 2.81 -7.51 8.95
N LEU A 38 1.86 -6.59 9.00
CA LEU A 38 1.13 -6.11 7.83
C LEU A 38 1.64 -4.74 7.40
N VAL A 39 1.94 -4.59 6.12
CA VAL A 39 2.37 -3.32 5.52
C VAL A 39 1.31 -2.83 4.55
N VAL A 40 0.91 -1.58 4.70
CA VAL A 40 -0.03 -0.87 3.83
C VAL A 40 0.55 0.47 3.44
N SER A 41 0.28 0.96 2.23
CA SER A 41 0.86 2.21 1.72
C SER A 41 -0.21 3.17 1.22
N ASP A 42 0.04 4.47 1.40
CA ASP A 42 -0.69 5.55 0.74
C ASP A 42 -2.21 5.42 0.89
N LEU A 43 -2.69 5.50 2.14
CA LEU A 43 -4.12 5.40 2.47
C LEU A 43 -4.89 6.62 1.95
N HIS A 44 -4.26 7.79 1.95
CA HIS A 44 -4.85 9.08 1.54
C HIS A 44 -6.26 9.29 2.08
N LEU A 45 -6.46 9.06 3.38
CA LEU A 45 -7.72 9.32 4.06
C LEU A 45 -8.12 10.80 3.90
N GLU A 46 -9.41 11.09 3.90
CA GLU A 46 -9.97 12.44 3.77
C GLU A 46 -9.64 13.14 2.42
N LYS A 47 -9.41 12.37 1.37
CA LYS A 47 -9.21 12.93 0.03
C LYS A 47 -10.47 13.61 -0.49
N GLY A 48 -11.64 13.00 -0.29
CA GLY A 48 -12.92 13.59 -0.67
C GLY A 48 -13.15 14.94 0.00
N SER A 49 -12.93 15.04 1.31
CA SER A 49 -13.08 16.30 2.06
C SER A 49 -12.04 17.36 1.68
N SER A 50 -10.81 16.94 1.35
CA SER A 50 -9.77 17.84 0.83
C SER A 50 -10.17 18.48 -0.50
N PHE A 51 -10.74 17.71 -1.41
CA PHE A 51 -11.24 18.23 -2.69
C PHE A 51 -12.46 19.13 -2.48
N ALA A 52 -13.39 18.76 -1.59
CA ALA A 52 -14.54 19.58 -1.26
C ALA A 52 -14.15 20.96 -0.69
N ALA A 53 -13.10 21.01 0.15
CA ALA A 53 -12.54 22.26 0.66
C ALA A 53 -12.00 23.19 -0.46
N ARG A 54 -11.69 22.64 -1.64
CA ARG A 54 -11.23 23.37 -2.84
C ARG A 54 -12.37 23.58 -3.86
N GLY A 55 -13.62 23.29 -3.50
CA GLY A 55 -14.78 23.46 -4.38
C GLY A 55 -15.01 22.31 -5.38
N VAL A 56 -14.27 21.19 -5.27
CA VAL A 56 -14.43 20.01 -6.13
C VAL A 56 -15.12 18.91 -5.34
N LEU A 57 -16.34 18.57 -5.72
CA LEU A 57 -17.12 17.56 -5.04
C LEU A 57 -16.77 16.15 -5.55
N LEU A 58 -16.18 15.33 -4.68
CA LEU A 58 -16.03 13.90 -4.84
C LEU A 58 -17.02 13.18 -3.90
N PRO A 59 -17.46 11.96 -4.22
CA PRO A 59 -18.27 11.19 -3.27
C PRO A 59 -17.53 11.00 -1.94
N PRO A 60 -18.13 11.34 -0.77
CA PRO A 60 -17.43 11.40 0.52
C PRO A 60 -17.31 10.04 1.20
N TYR A 61 -16.95 9.00 0.44
CA TYR A 61 -16.91 7.61 0.93
C TYR A 61 -15.50 7.02 0.93
N ASP A 62 -14.49 7.77 0.53
CA ASP A 62 -13.11 7.31 0.38
C ASP A 62 -12.50 6.81 1.68
N THR A 63 -12.67 7.55 2.79
CA THR A 63 -12.17 7.18 4.12
C THR A 63 -12.85 5.91 4.60
N VAL A 64 -14.17 5.85 4.59
CA VAL A 64 -14.94 4.67 5.02
C VAL A 64 -14.60 3.45 4.18
N ALA A 65 -14.53 3.58 2.86
CA ALA A 65 -14.18 2.48 1.95
C ALA A 65 -12.76 1.97 2.21
N THR A 66 -11.80 2.87 2.42
CA THR A 66 -10.39 2.52 2.72
C THR A 66 -10.30 1.79 4.06
N LEU A 67 -10.89 2.33 5.13
CA LEU A 67 -10.87 1.72 6.46
C LEU A 67 -11.59 0.37 6.50
N SER A 68 -12.73 0.23 5.81
CA SER A 68 -13.45 -1.05 5.72
C SER A 68 -12.62 -2.14 5.02
N ARG A 69 -11.92 -1.80 3.94
CA ARG A 69 -11.00 -2.72 3.26
C ARG A 69 -9.83 -3.10 4.15
N LEU A 70 -9.26 -2.13 4.87
CA LEU A 70 -8.14 -2.38 5.80
C LEU A 70 -8.59 -3.27 6.95
N ALA A 71 -9.79 -3.06 7.51
CA ALA A 71 -10.38 -3.92 8.52
C ALA A 71 -10.51 -5.38 8.06
N ALA A 72 -10.98 -5.59 6.82
CA ALA A 72 -11.09 -6.93 6.25
C ALA A 72 -9.72 -7.64 6.08
N VAL A 73 -8.67 -6.90 5.73
CA VAL A 73 -7.31 -7.42 5.63
C VAL A 73 -6.74 -7.73 7.01
N ILE A 74 -6.90 -6.83 7.96
CA ILE A 74 -6.47 -7.03 9.35
C ILE A 74 -7.17 -8.24 9.97
N ALA A 75 -8.48 -8.39 9.75
CA ALA A 75 -9.23 -9.57 10.23
C ALA A 75 -8.75 -10.89 9.60
N ARG A 76 -8.20 -10.85 8.37
CA ARG A 76 -7.66 -12.03 7.66
C ARG A 76 -6.31 -12.48 8.19
N TYR A 77 -5.42 -11.53 8.50
CA TYR A 77 -4.05 -11.82 8.88
C TYR A 77 -3.81 -11.75 10.39
N ASP A 78 -4.68 -11.06 11.13
CA ASP A 78 -4.56 -10.74 12.56
C ASP A 78 -3.12 -10.34 12.97
N PRO A 79 -2.53 -9.31 12.32
CA PRO A 79 -1.14 -8.95 12.51
C PRO A 79 -0.91 -8.38 13.92
N GLN A 80 0.28 -8.64 14.48
CA GLN A 80 0.72 -8.00 15.72
C GLN A 80 1.28 -6.60 15.47
N VAL A 81 1.82 -6.35 14.28
CA VAL A 81 2.38 -5.06 13.88
C VAL A 81 1.76 -4.61 12.57
N VAL A 82 1.42 -3.33 12.46
CA VAL A 82 0.98 -2.69 11.22
C VAL A 82 1.87 -1.50 10.92
N ILE A 83 2.44 -1.45 9.71
CA ILE A 83 3.17 -0.29 9.18
C ILE A 83 2.35 0.35 8.06
N ALA A 84 2.01 1.63 8.23
CA ALA A 84 1.49 2.48 7.16
C ALA A 84 2.63 3.31 6.58
N LEU A 85 2.96 3.08 5.29
CA LEU A 85 4.14 3.65 4.61
C LEU A 85 3.94 5.09 4.13
N GLY A 86 3.47 5.99 5.01
CA GLY A 86 3.29 7.39 4.71
C GLY A 86 2.08 7.71 3.84
N ASP A 87 1.84 8.99 3.64
CA ASP A 87 0.67 9.53 2.96
C ASP A 87 -0.63 8.85 3.43
N SER A 88 -0.73 8.64 4.75
CA SER A 88 -1.92 8.07 5.38
C SER A 88 -3.10 9.03 5.29
N PHE A 89 -2.83 10.33 5.24
CA PHE A 89 -3.81 11.40 5.03
C PHE A 89 -3.50 12.19 3.76
N HIS A 90 -4.55 12.75 3.14
CA HIS A 90 -4.38 13.42 1.86
C HIS A 90 -3.74 14.82 1.96
N ASP A 91 -3.85 15.46 3.10
CA ASP A 91 -3.20 16.72 3.43
C ASP A 91 -3.04 16.87 4.95
N ARG A 92 -2.31 17.91 5.37
CA ARG A 92 -1.99 18.17 6.79
C ARG A 92 -3.23 18.41 7.66
N ASP A 93 -4.29 18.95 7.09
CA ASP A 93 -5.52 19.28 7.82
C ASP A 93 -6.52 18.11 7.84
N ALA A 94 -6.26 17.08 7.04
CA ALA A 94 -7.12 15.90 6.92
C ALA A 94 -7.43 15.22 8.25
N PRO A 95 -6.50 15.01 9.18
CA PRO A 95 -6.83 14.45 10.50
C PRO A 95 -7.87 15.24 11.26
N GLY A 96 -7.91 16.58 11.10
CA GLY A 96 -8.90 17.47 11.70
C GLY A 96 -10.31 17.28 11.14
N ARG A 97 -10.44 16.83 9.90
CA ARG A 97 -11.73 16.62 9.21
C ARG A 97 -12.33 15.24 9.42
N LEU A 98 -11.57 14.28 9.97
CA LEU A 98 -12.11 12.95 10.28
C LEU A 98 -13.39 13.03 11.12
N SER A 99 -14.41 12.28 10.72
CA SER A 99 -15.59 12.09 11.51
C SER A 99 -15.31 11.36 12.83
N VAL A 100 -16.20 11.48 13.80
CA VAL A 100 -16.09 10.72 15.07
C VAL A 100 -16.13 9.20 14.79
N ALA A 101 -16.89 8.76 13.80
CA ALA A 101 -16.97 7.35 13.41
C ALA A 101 -15.65 6.85 12.81
N ASP A 102 -15.01 7.64 11.93
CA ASP A 102 -13.74 7.27 11.31
C ASP A 102 -12.58 7.24 12.32
N ARG A 103 -12.57 8.19 13.28
CA ARG A 103 -11.59 8.15 14.39
C ARG A 103 -11.74 6.89 15.24
N LYS A 104 -12.99 6.49 15.55
CA LYS A 104 -13.25 5.24 16.27
C LYS A 104 -12.84 4.02 15.45
N ALA A 105 -13.07 4.03 14.15
CA ALA A 105 -12.65 2.95 13.27
C ALA A 105 -11.11 2.82 13.24
N ILE A 106 -10.37 3.93 13.11
CA ILE A 106 -8.90 3.93 13.18
C ILE A 106 -8.42 3.39 14.53
N ALA A 107 -9.02 3.84 15.64
CA ALA A 107 -8.66 3.35 16.98
C ALA A 107 -8.92 1.83 17.12
N ALA A 108 -10.05 1.34 16.64
CA ALA A 108 -10.38 -0.09 16.65
C ALA A 108 -9.40 -0.93 15.82
N LEU A 109 -8.91 -0.40 14.69
CA LEU A 109 -7.88 -1.07 13.88
C LEU A 109 -6.54 -1.20 14.60
N GLN A 110 -6.26 -0.32 15.54
CA GLN A 110 -5.02 -0.33 16.35
C GLN A 110 -5.13 -1.18 17.62
N GLU A 111 -6.32 -1.62 18.01
CA GLU A 111 -6.49 -2.41 19.22
C GLU A 111 -5.66 -3.70 19.18
N ARG A 112 -4.92 -3.94 20.29
CA ARG A 112 -4.10 -5.15 20.52
C ARG A 112 -3.00 -5.38 19.48
N ARG A 113 -2.50 -4.30 18.82
CA ARG A 113 -1.37 -4.38 17.88
C ARG A 113 -0.54 -3.11 17.90
N ASP A 114 0.74 -3.24 17.60
CA ASP A 114 1.61 -2.11 17.40
C ASP A 114 1.31 -1.46 16.05
N TRP A 115 1.13 -0.15 16.07
CA TRP A 115 0.85 0.61 14.84
C TRP A 115 1.90 1.66 14.61
N ILE A 116 2.51 1.63 13.43
CA ILE A 116 3.55 2.56 13.04
C ILE A 116 3.09 3.36 11.83
N TRP A 117 3.05 4.67 11.99
CA TRP A 117 2.82 5.62 10.92
C TRP A 117 4.17 6.10 10.41
N ILE A 118 4.57 5.75 9.18
CA ILE A 118 5.70 6.38 8.52
C ILE A 118 5.24 7.72 7.97
N SER A 119 6.03 8.77 8.20
CA SER A 119 5.72 10.11 7.71
C SER A 119 5.80 10.17 6.19
N GLY A 120 4.76 10.71 5.55
CA GLY A 120 4.72 10.99 4.13
C GLY A 120 4.98 12.46 3.80
N ASN A 121 4.92 12.81 2.53
CA ASN A 121 5.04 14.20 2.09
C ASN A 121 3.72 14.98 2.23
N HIS A 122 2.59 14.30 2.28
CA HIS A 122 1.27 14.89 2.53
C HIS A 122 0.96 15.05 4.02
N ASP A 123 1.51 14.18 4.86
CA ASP A 123 1.22 14.06 6.30
C ASP A 123 2.50 13.95 7.15
N SER A 124 3.42 14.88 6.96
CA SER A 124 4.71 14.89 7.67
C SER A 124 4.60 14.93 9.21
N THR A 125 3.46 15.29 9.75
CA THR A 125 3.15 15.30 11.18
C THR A 125 1.74 14.80 11.42
N LEU A 126 1.59 13.82 12.31
CA LEU A 126 0.27 13.28 12.67
C LEU A 126 -0.07 13.66 14.12
N PRO A 127 -1.35 13.95 14.41
CA PRO A 127 -1.80 14.23 15.77
C PRO A 127 -1.63 13.01 16.67
N ARG A 128 -1.15 13.23 17.91
CA ARG A 128 -0.95 12.14 18.90
C ARG A 128 -2.24 11.39 19.24
N GLU A 129 -3.37 12.04 19.09
CA GLU A 129 -4.71 11.50 19.37
C GLU A 129 -5.13 10.38 18.40
N LEU A 130 -4.42 10.23 17.29
CA LEU A 130 -4.64 9.11 16.37
C LEU A 130 -4.09 7.78 16.88
N GLY A 131 -3.28 7.81 17.95
CA GLY A 131 -2.60 6.61 18.44
C GLY A 131 -1.44 6.16 17.53
N GLY A 132 -0.81 5.05 17.92
CA GLY A 132 0.35 4.52 17.21
C GLY A 132 1.63 5.35 17.44
N VAL A 133 2.69 4.97 16.73
CA VAL A 133 4.00 5.62 16.77
C VAL A 133 4.30 6.22 15.40
N VAL A 134 4.80 7.45 15.37
CA VAL A 134 5.22 8.11 14.11
C VAL A 134 6.73 7.95 13.96
N ALA A 135 7.17 7.52 12.78
CA ALA A 135 8.57 7.36 12.42
C ALA A 135 8.85 7.88 11.01
N SER A 136 10.08 8.25 10.70
CA SER A 136 10.50 8.57 9.33
C SER A 136 10.79 7.32 8.52
N GLU A 137 11.29 6.29 9.17
CA GLU A 137 11.57 4.97 8.63
C GLU A 137 11.60 3.93 9.74
N VAL A 138 11.46 2.66 9.40
CA VAL A 138 11.60 1.51 10.29
C VAL A 138 12.49 0.48 9.61
N VAL A 139 13.39 -0.14 10.37
CA VAL A 139 14.22 -1.25 9.89
C VAL A 139 13.90 -2.49 10.72
N MET A 140 13.57 -3.60 10.04
CA MET A 140 13.35 -4.91 10.66
C MET A 140 14.14 -5.97 9.89
N GLY A 141 15.14 -6.56 10.54
CA GLY A 141 16.05 -7.47 9.87
C GLY A 141 16.72 -6.81 8.66
N PRO A 142 16.70 -7.42 7.47
CA PRO A 142 17.29 -6.86 6.26
C PRO A 142 16.36 -5.86 5.54
N ILE A 143 15.14 -5.61 6.03
CA ILE A 143 14.12 -4.79 5.37
C ILE A 143 14.02 -3.41 6.01
N GLY A 144 14.16 -2.37 5.18
CA GLY A 144 13.89 -0.97 5.52
C GLY A 144 12.54 -0.51 4.95
N PHE A 145 11.67 0.03 5.80
CA PHE A 145 10.35 0.55 5.45
C PHE A 145 10.38 2.07 5.45
N ARG A 146 10.01 2.70 4.35
CA ARG A 146 9.96 4.16 4.22
C ARG A 146 8.89 4.61 3.24
N HIS A 147 8.55 5.90 3.25
CA HIS A 147 7.57 6.43 2.32
C HIS A 147 8.15 6.56 0.90
N GLN A 148 9.20 7.37 0.73
CA GLN A 148 9.81 7.63 -0.57
C GLN A 148 10.88 6.60 -0.90
N PRO A 149 10.79 5.92 -2.06
CA PRO A 149 11.81 4.97 -2.46
C PRO A 149 13.12 5.66 -2.83
N THR A 150 14.23 5.07 -2.41
CA THR A 150 15.60 5.53 -2.72
C THR A 150 16.34 4.61 -3.68
N GLY A 151 15.82 3.38 -3.86
CA GLY A 151 16.49 2.32 -4.60
C GLY A 151 17.51 1.54 -3.77
N ALA A 152 17.47 1.66 -2.44
CA ALA A 152 18.36 0.92 -1.55
C ALA A 152 18.02 -0.58 -1.55
N PHE A 153 19.02 -1.42 -1.26
CA PHE A 153 18.81 -2.85 -1.02
C PHE A 153 17.96 -3.08 0.23
N GLY A 154 17.04 -4.02 0.20
CA GLY A 154 16.15 -4.34 1.29
C GLY A 154 15.02 -3.32 1.50
N GLU A 155 14.78 -2.42 0.55
CA GLU A 155 13.79 -1.35 0.71
C GLU A 155 12.38 -1.78 0.32
N ILE A 156 11.39 -1.46 1.17
CA ILE A 156 9.97 -1.48 0.85
C ILE A 156 9.42 -0.06 1.03
N ALA A 157 8.88 0.50 -0.06
CA ALA A 157 8.42 1.89 -0.08
C ALA A 157 7.06 2.06 -0.78
N GLY A 158 6.44 3.23 -0.60
CA GLY A 158 5.21 3.67 -1.24
C GLY A 158 5.41 4.79 -2.25
N HIS A 159 4.62 5.87 -2.11
CA HIS A 159 4.75 7.17 -2.77
C HIS A 159 4.47 7.19 -4.29
N LEU A 160 5.04 6.28 -5.07
CA LEU A 160 4.91 6.30 -6.54
C LEU A 160 3.60 5.69 -7.03
N HIS A 161 2.87 4.96 -6.19
CA HIS A 161 1.61 4.30 -6.54
C HIS A 161 1.68 3.54 -7.87
N PRO A 162 2.53 2.53 -8.03
CA PRO A 162 2.81 1.90 -9.31
C PRO A 162 1.55 1.36 -10.00
N LYS A 163 1.43 1.68 -11.28
CA LYS A 163 0.40 1.17 -12.18
C LYS A 163 1.01 0.59 -13.43
N ALA A 164 0.57 -0.61 -13.79
CA ALA A 164 0.94 -1.28 -15.02
C ALA A 164 -0.20 -1.18 -16.04
N ARG A 165 0.13 -0.79 -17.27
CA ARG A 165 -0.77 -0.90 -18.41
C ARG A 165 -0.47 -2.19 -19.16
N ILE A 166 -1.44 -3.05 -19.25
CA ILE A 166 -1.32 -4.40 -19.83
C ILE A 166 -2.41 -4.64 -20.89
N ALA A 167 -2.10 -5.49 -21.86
CA ALA A 167 -3.11 -5.99 -22.79
C ALA A 167 -3.74 -7.26 -22.22
N MET A 168 -5.04 -7.25 -22.04
CA MET A 168 -5.80 -8.43 -21.63
C MET A 168 -7.02 -8.61 -22.55
N ARG A 169 -7.10 -9.77 -23.23
CA ARG A 169 -8.20 -10.10 -24.16
C ARG A 169 -8.44 -9.00 -25.22
N GLY A 170 -7.35 -8.47 -25.80
CA GLY A 170 -7.42 -7.45 -26.85
C GLY A 170 -7.76 -6.03 -26.37
N ARG A 171 -7.84 -5.80 -25.05
CA ARG A 171 -8.08 -4.46 -24.48
C ARG A 171 -6.91 -4.04 -23.62
N ALA A 172 -6.53 -2.76 -23.70
CA ALA A 172 -5.57 -2.17 -22.78
C ALA A 172 -6.27 -1.86 -21.44
N MET A 173 -5.68 -2.32 -20.35
CA MET A 173 -6.17 -2.09 -18.99
C MET A 173 -5.04 -1.56 -18.12
N GLU A 174 -5.32 -0.55 -17.32
CA GLU A 174 -4.40 -0.06 -16.29
C GLU A 174 -4.82 -0.59 -14.94
N ARG A 175 -3.88 -1.16 -14.19
CA ARG A 175 -4.09 -1.74 -12.88
C ARG A 175 -2.97 -1.35 -11.92
N ARG A 176 -3.30 -1.21 -10.66
CA ARG A 176 -2.30 -1.10 -9.58
C ARG A 176 -1.44 -2.35 -9.54
N CYS A 177 -0.18 -2.22 -9.15
CA CYS A 177 0.73 -3.34 -9.02
C CYS A 177 1.76 -3.08 -7.92
N PHE A 178 2.38 -4.14 -7.39
CA PHE A 178 3.68 -4.03 -6.76
C PHE A 178 4.73 -4.01 -7.86
N ALA A 179 5.76 -3.18 -7.70
CA ALA A 179 6.94 -3.20 -8.55
C ALA A 179 8.12 -3.74 -7.72
N ALA A 180 8.72 -4.86 -8.11
CA ALA A 180 9.76 -5.52 -7.32
C ALA A 180 10.81 -6.21 -8.20
N ASP A 181 12.09 -6.22 -7.75
CA ASP A 181 13.21 -6.85 -8.45
C ASP A 181 13.92 -7.95 -7.64
N GLY A 182 13.36 -8.34 -6.48
CA GLY A 182 13.97 -9.29 -5.57
C GLY A 182 14.89 -8.65 -4.52
N GLU A 183 15.33 -7.43 -4.74
CA GLU A 183 16.10 -6.66 -3.77
C GLU A 183 15.25 -5.61 -3.04
N ARG A 184 14.27 -5.03 -3.74
CA ARG A 184 13.41 -3.96 -3.24
C ARG A 184 12.01 -4.04 -3.84
N ALA A 185 11.06 -3.32 -3.19
CA ALA A 185 9.69 -3.23 -3.68
C ALA A 185 9.10 -1.84 -3.51
N VAL A 186 8.31 -1.41 -4.49
CA VAL A 186 7.41 -0.25 -4.37
C VAL A 186 5.97 -0.75 -4.34
N MET A 187 5.26 -0.37 -3.30
CA MET A 187 3.89 -0.82 -3.05
C MET A 187 2.86 -0.01 -3.83
N PRO A 188 1.73 -0.62 -4.23
CA PRO A 188 0.60 0.13 -4.74
C PRO A 188 -0.07 0.94 -3.64
N ALA A 189 -0.62 2.10 -3.99
CA ALA A 189 -1.46 2.84 -3.07
C ALA A 189 -2.70 2.03 -2.66
N PHE A 190 -3.01 2.03 -1.37
CA PHE A 190 -4.15 1.32 -0.83
C PHE A 190 -5.44 2.14 -0.88
N GLY A 191 -5.37 3.45 -0.74
CA GLY A 191 -6.53 4.35 -0.66
C GLY A 191 -7.51 4.23 -1.83
N ALA A 192 -8.79 4.52 -1.57
CA ALA A 192 -9.88 4.30 -2.52
C ALA A 192 -9.79 5.19 -3.77
N TYR A 193 -9.41 6.45 -3.64
CA TYR A 193 -9.36 7.44 -4.74
C TYR A 193 -7.93 7.78 -5.16
N THR A 194 -6.97 6.88 -4.95
CA THR A 194 -5.58 7.15 -5.29
C THR A 194 -5.33 7.03 -6.78
N GLY A 195 -4.60 8.01 -7.32
CA GLY A 195 -3.99 7.96 -8.63
C GLY A 195 -2.79 7.01 -8.64
N GLY A 196 -1.86 7.20 -9.54
CA GLY A 196 -0.59 6.48 -9.59
C GLY A 196 0.19 6.77 -10.85
N LEU A 197 1.49 6.47 -10.82
CA LEU A 197 2.40 6.60 -11.94
C LEU A 197 2.46 5.30 -12.74
N SER A 198 2.57 5.44 -14.06
CA SER A 198 2.95 4.30 -14.89
C SER A 198 4.33 3.78 -14.46
N ILE A 199 4.47 2.47 -14.34
CA ILE A 199 5.78 1.84 -14.09
C ILE A 199 6.81 2.09 -15.19
N ARG A 200 6.39 2.69 -16.33
CA ARG A 200 7.27 3.16 -17.41
C ARG A 200 7.81 4.58 -17.19
N ALA A 201 7.36 5.26 -16.13
CA ALA A 201 7.85 6.60 -15.81
C ALA A 201 9.32 6.56 -15.33
N ASP A 202 10.09 7.62 -15.63
CA ASP A 202 11.52 7.74 -15.29
C ASP A 202 11.81 7.56 -13.80
N ALA A 203 10.82 7.83 -12.94
CA ALA A 203 10.95 7.62 -11.51
C ALA A 203 11.28 6.15 -11.17
N PHE A 204 10.71 5.19 -11.89
CA PHE A 204 10.99 3.76 -11.65
C PHE A 204 12.36 3.35 -12.18
N ALA A 205 12.84 3.93 -13.27
CA ALA A 205 14.18 3.66 -13.79
C ALA A 205 15.30 4.07 -12.82
N LYS A 206 15.03 5.07 -11.95
CA LYS A 206 15.97 5.48 -10.89
C LYS A 206 16.03 4.51 -9.73
N ILE A 207 14.95 3.77 -9.48
CA ILE A 207 14.83 2.82 -8.37
C ILE A 207 15.29 1.43 -8.78
N PHE A 208 15.01 1.02 -10.02
CA PHE A 208 15.32 -0.29 -10.60
C PHE A 208 16.31 -0.16 -11.75
N PRO A 209 17.61 0.07 -11.48
CA PRO A 209 18.53 0.61 -12.49
C PRO A 209 19.01 -0.37 -13.55
N SER A 210 19.01 -1.69 -13.35
CA SER A 210 19.84 -2.51 -14.24
C SER A 210 19.22 -3.76 -14.84
N ALA A 211 18.29 -4.42 -14.20
CA ALA A 211 17.84 -5.74 -14.66
C ALA A 211 16.35 -5.77 -15.01
N GLY A 212 15.71 -4.62 -14.98
CA GLY A 212 14.26 -4.57 -15.00
C GLY A 212 13.68 -5.07 -13.68
N PHE A 213 12.38 -5.07 -13.59
CA PHE A 213 11.65 -5.52 -12.43
C PHE A 213 10.35 -6.20 -12.86
N ILE A 214 9.70 -6.85 -11.93
CA ILE A 214 8.40 -7.48 -12.15
C ILE A 214 7.28 -6.58 -11.62
N ALA A 215 6.26 -6.35 -12.44
CA ALA A 215 5.00 -5.79 -12.01
C ALA A 215 4.08 -6.93 -11.56
N HIS A 216 3.79 -7.02 -10.26
CA HIS A 216 2.79 -7.93 -9.72
C HIS A 216 1.44 -7.24 -9.72
N VAL A 217 0.72 -7.41 -10.81
CA VAL A 217 -0.49 -6.66 -11.14
C VAL A 217 -1.68 -7.20 -10.36
N LEU A 218 -2.42 -6.31 -9.71
CA LEU A 218 -3.65 -6.62 -8.99
C LEU A 218 -4.79 -6.86 -10.00
N GLY A 219 -5.06 -8.12 -10.31
CA GLY A 219 -6.19 -8.52 -11.16
C GLY A 219 -7.52 -8.52 -10.41
N ASP A 220 -8.55 -9.09 -11.01
CA ASP A 220 -9.88 -9.15 -10.38
C ASP A 220 -9.96 -10.24 -9.30
N ASN A 221 -9.24 -11.35 -9.47
CA ASN A 221 -9.28 -12.52 -8.57
C ASN A 221 -7.91 -13.13 -8.24
N ARG A 222 -6.82 -12.57 -8.77
CA ARG A 222 -5.43 -13.00 -8.49
C ARG A 222 -4.44 -11.92 -8.90
N LEU A 223 -3.19 -12.05 -8.41
CA LEU A 223 -2.07 -11.29 -8.91
C LEU A 223 -1.50 -11.93 -10.19
N HIS A 224 -0.92 -11.08 -11.04
CA HIS A 224 -0.26 -11.50 -12.29
C HIS A 224 1.14 -10.91 -12.33
N SER A 225 2.17 -11.76 -12.37
CA SER A 225 3.57 -11.32 -12.51
C SER A 225 3.89 -11.10 -13.99
N ILE A 226 4.25 -9.88 -14.33
CA ILE A 226 4.56 -9.47 -15.70
C ILE A 226 5.85 -8.67 -15.67
N ALA A 227 6.82 -9.02 -16.50
CA ALA A 227 8.04 -8.23 -16.63
C ALA A 227 7.68 -6.79 -17.05
N ALA A 228 8.27 -5.79 -16.38
CA ALA A 228 7.91 -4.39 -16.59
C ALA A 228 8.07 -3.95 -18.05
N GLU A 229 9.05 -4.51 -18.76
CA GLU A 229 9.28 -4.26 -20.19
C GLU A 229 8.12 -4.70 -21.12
N ARG A 230 7.27 -5.62 -20.66
CA ARG A 230 6.06 -6.08 -21.37
C ARG A 230 4.82 -5.23 -21.06
N CYS A 231 4.95 -4.27 -20.15
CA CYS A 231 3.92 -3.28 -19.84
C CYS A 231 4.13 -2.03 -20.73
N TYR A 232 3.06 -1.30 -21.06
CA TYR A 232 3.11 -0.11 -21.92
C TYR A 232 2.26 1.04 -21.38
#